data_6771047f1ec78d1c95fb213243438dff
#
_entry.id   6771047f1ec78d1c95fb213243438dff
#
_cell.length_a   1.000
_cell.length_b   1.000
_cell.length_c   1.000
_cell.angle_alpha   90.00
_cell.angle_beta   90.00
_cell.angle_gamma   90.00
#
_symmetry.space_group_name_H-M   'P 1'
#
loop_
_entity.id
_entity.type
_entity.pdbx_description
1 polymer ?
#
loop_
_entity_poly.entity_id
_entity_poly.type
_entity_poly.pdbx_seq_one_letter_code
_entity_poly.pdbx_strand_id
1 'polypeptide(L)'
;ILALAVLSACCSSCGFARPKGPFMASQAPPVPDYAQLDNWAAHPDKKDPADRTPCPNLKDEQANTGVDVFFLHPTTYTGSLREQDHWNAAVNETATNTKTDESTILFQASIFNGAGRVFAPRYRQAHLRAFFDKDTISAEKALDLAYADAKAAFEYYLAHWNNGRPFIIASHSQGARHSLYLLRDMVEGKPLERQLVAAYLVGWPVRKDFFKTLQPCRSPEETDCYCTWRTWERKFGRRKAFEKDVVCTNPLLWTIEEGKYAPKSANLGGVVRPFCAIYPEIVDAEVYKGVLLASRPRFPGSIFFRTKNYHVGDLNLYYMNVRENAGTRVKAFFKK
;
A
#
# COMPACT_ATOMS: atom_id res chain seq x y z
N ILE A 1 -7.56 23.66 8.92
CA ILE A 1 -6.62 23.53 10.06
C ILE A 1 -7.06 22.39 11.01
N LEU A 2 -8.33 21.98 11.03
CA LEU A 2 -8.84 20.95 11.96
C LEU A 2 -8.69 19.48 11.48
N ALA A 3 -8.37 19.23 10.24
CA ALA A 3 -8.34 17.86 9.67
C ALA A 3 -7.02 17.08 9.91
N LEU A 4 -5.95 17.74 10.39
CA LEU A 4 -4.67 17.06 10.67
C LEU A 4 -4.62 16.36 12.04
N ALA A 5 -5.56 16.59 12.92
CA ALA A 5 -5.55 16.07 14.29
C ALA A 5 -6.07 14.63 14.42
N VAL A 6 -6.78 14.12 13.42
CA VAL A 6 -7.52 12.83 13.54
C VAL A 6 -6.65 11.59 13.30
N LEU A 7 -5.53 11.71 12.60
CA LEU A 7 -4.66 10.56 12.27
C LEU A 7 -3.48 10.34 13.24
N SER A 8 -3.27 11.24 14.21
CA SER A 8 -2.24 11.08 15.25
C SER A 8 -2.68 10.16 16.39
N ALA A 9 -3.91 9.69 16.42
CA ALA A 9 -4.50 8.92 17.54
C ALA A 9 -4.34 7.40 17.42
N CYS A 10 -3.57 6.88 16.45
CA CYS A 10 -3.42 5.44 16.26
C CYS A 10 -2.62 4.69 17.33
N CYS A 11 -2.29 5.32 18.46
CA CYS A 11 -1.62 4.64 19.58
C CYS A 11 -2.28 4.83 20.93
N SER A 12 -3.50 5.37 20.98
CA SER A 12 -4.26 5.41 22.23
C SER A 12 -5.50 4.55 22.06
N SER A 13 -5.68 3.57 22.92
CA SER A 13 -6.79 2.60 22.94
C SER A 13 -8.19 3.19 23.18
N CYS A 14 -8.39 4.48 22.97
CA CYS A 14 -9.64 5.19 23.13
C CYS A 14 -10.06 5.85 21.82
N GLY A 15 -11.10 5.35 21.14
CA GLY A 15 -11.80 6.16 20.16
C GLY A 15 -12.23 5.54 18.84
N PHE A 16 -11.75 4.35 18.47
CA PHE A 16 -12.33 3.67 17.30
C PHE A 16 -13.51 2.82 17.74
N ALA A 17 -14.58 2.89 16.98
CA ALA A 17 -15.72 1.99 17.13
C ALA A 17 -15.22 0.52 17.03
N ARG A 18 -15.96 -0.40 17.60
CA ARG A 18 -15.63 -1.83 17.58
C ARG A 18 -16.71 -2.59 16.84
N PRO A 19 -16.35 -3.59 16.03
CA PRO A 19 -17.32 -4.55 15.55
C PRO A 19 -18.11 -5.15 16.72
N LYS A 20 -19.41 -5.31 16.57
CA LYS A 20 -20.26 -5.89 17.59
C LYS A 20 -20.26 -7.41 17.51
N GLY A 21 -19.82 -8.05 18.59
CA GLY A 21 -19.81 -9.50 18.68
C GLY A 21 -18.78 -10.20 17.75
N PRO A 22 -18.82 -11.53 17.70
CA PRO A 22 -17.93 -12.30 16.86
C PRO A 22 -18.27 -12.14 15.38
N PHE A 23 -17.30 -12.44 14.50
CA PHE A 23 -17.54 -12.49 13.06
C PHE A 23 -18.56 -13.57 12.72
N MET A 24 -19.61 -13.17 12.00
CA MET A 24 -20.62 -14.08 11.46
C MET A 24 -20.72 -13.91 9.93
N ALA A 25 -20.51 -14.99 9.18
CA ALA A 25 -20.55 -14.96 7.72
C ALA A 25 -21.91 -14.50 7.16
N SER A 26 -23.02 -14.77 7.88
CA SER A 26 -24.37 -14.31 7.53
C SER A 26 -24.57 -12.79 7.63
N GLN A 27 -23.68 -12.10 8.33
CA GLN A 27 -23.67 -10.64 8.46
C GLN A 27 -22.62 -9.96 7.55
N ALA A 28 -21.87 -10.75 6.79
CA ALA A 28 -20.93 -10.20 5.83
C ALA A 28 -21.66 -9.46 4.71
N PRO A 29 -21.14 -8.30 4.27
CA PRO A 29 -21.73 -7.59 3.13
C PRO A 29 -21.73 -8.47 1.86
N PRO A 30 -22.58 -8.13 0.87
CA PRO A 30 -22.65 -8.86 -0.41
C PRO A 30 -21.29 -8.95 -1.09
N VAL A 31 -21.07 -10.06 -1.81
CA VAL A 31 -19.85 -10.29 -2.59
C VAL A 31 -19.77 -9.27 -3.72
N PRO A 32 -18.62 -8.60 -3.94
CA PRO A 32 -18.45 -7.67 -5.05
C PRO A 32 -18.54 -8.36 -6.41
N ASP A 33 -19.22 -7.71 -7.36
CA ASP A 33 -19.21 -8.07 -8.77
C ASP A 33 -18.16 -7.23 -9.51
N TYR A 34 -17.00 -7.80 -9.81
CA TYR A 34 -15.90 -7.09 -10.46
C TYR A 34 -16.12 -6.80 -11.96
N ALA A 35 -17.22 -7.25 -12.56
CA ALA A 35 -17.65 -6.78 -13.87
C ALA A 35 -18.14 -5.31 -13.82
N GLN A 36 -18.53 -4.82 -12.63
CA GLN A 36 -18.99 -3.46 -12.43
C GLN A 36 -17.82 -2.52 -12.12
N LEU A 37 -17.63 -1.47 -12.92
CA LEU A 37 -16.56 -0.48 -12.72
C LEU A 37 -16.66 0.26 -11.38
N ASP A 38 -17.85 0.36 -10.80
CA ASP A 38 -18.05 0.98 -9.49
C ASP A 38 -17.38 0.20 -8.35
N ASN A 39 -17.13 -1.10 -8.55
CA ASN A 39 -16.37 -1.93 -7.62
C ASN A 39 -14.85 -1.83 -7.81
N TRP A 40 -14.40 -0.83 -8.56
CA TRP A 40 -12.99 -0.44 -8.69
C TRP A 40 -12.82 1.00 -8.19
N ALA A 41 -11.87 1.22 -7.30
CA ALA A 41 -11.49 2.55 -6.83
C ALA A 41 -10.63 3.28 -7.88
N ALA A 42 -9.83 2.52 -8.66
CA ALA A 42 -9.17 3.02 -9.85
C ALA A 42 -9.27 2.01 -11.00
N HIS A 43 -9.47 2.51 -12.21
CA HIS A 43 -9.56 1.69 -13.42
C HIS A 43 -9.29 2.55 -14.67
N PRO A 44 -8.52 2.07 -15.67
CA PRO A 44 -8.18 2.86 -16.87
C PRO A 44 -9.36 3.40 -17.67
N ASP A 45 -10.52 2.74 -17.60
CA ASP A 45 -11.74 3.13 -18.35
C ASP A 45 -12.63 4.11 -17.58
N LYS A 46 -12.17 4.65 -16.48
CA LYS A 46 -12.92 5.66 -15.70
C LYS A 46 -12.02 6.76 -15.18
N LYS A 47 -12.57 7.94 -14.92
CA LYS A 47 -11.86 9.02 -14.24
C LYS A 47 -11.86 8.77 -12.74
N ASP A 48 -10.66 8.75 -12.14
CA ASP A 48 -10.52 8.53 -10.70
C ASP A 48 -9.28 9.24 -10.11
N PRO A 49 -9.10 9.21 -8.78
CA PRO A 49 -7.99 9.92 -8.15
C PRO A 49 -6.58 9.39 -8.50
N ALA A 50 -6.43 8.15 -9.01
CA ALA A 50 -5.14 7.64 -9.44
C ALA A 50 -4.62 8.31 -10.70
N ASP A 51 -5.48 8.96 -11.51
CA ASP A 51 -5.09 9.73 -12.71
C ASP A 51 -4.39 11.04 -12.37
N ARG A 52 -4.47 11.47 -11.11
CA ARG A 52 -3.95 12.77 -10.70
C ARG A 52 -2.45 12.71 -10.44
N THR A 53 -1.80 13.86 -10.66
CA THR A 53 -0.41 14.12 -10.30
C THR A 53 -0.31 15.30 -9.32
N PRO A 54 0.66 15.30 -8.39
CA PRO A 54 0.77 16.34 -7.36
C PRO A 54 1.30 17.67 -7.90
N CYS A 55 1.77 17.71 -9.13
CA CYS A 55 2.22 18.94 -9.79
C CYS A 55 2.10 18.84 -11.32
N PRO A 56 2.00 19.98 -12.04
CA PRO A 56 1.81 20.00 -13.49
C PRO A 56 2.95 19.39 -14.31
N ASN A 57 4.15 19.32 -13.74
CA ASN A 57 5.33 18.77 -14.45
C ASN A 57 5.34 17.24 -14.51
N LEU A 58 4.53 16.58 -13.68
CA LEU A 58 4.32 15.14 -13.77
C LEU A 58 3.14 14.84 -14.67
N LYS A 59 3.24 13.77 -15.43
CA LYS A 59 2.18 13.32 -16.33
C LYS A 59 1.62 11.97 -15.86
N ASP A 60 0.36 11.80 -16.09
CA ASP A 60 -0.29 10.51 -16.15
C ASP A 60 0.06 9.87 -17.51
N GLU A 61 0.78 8.73 -17.46
CA GLU A 61 1.24 8.01 -18.65
C GLU A 61 0.48 6.70 -18.88
N GLN A 62 -0.62 6.48 -18.18
CA GLN A 62 -1.38 5.22 -18.22
C GLN A 62 -1.78 4.81 -19.64
N ALA A 63 -2.13 5.78 -20.50
CA ALA A 63 -2.49 5.52 -21.89
C ALA A 63 -1.30 5.08 -22.77
N ASN A 64 -0.06 5.37 -22.36
CA ASN A 64 1.15 5.18 -23.15
C ASN A 64 2.01 4.00 -22.67
N THR A 65 1.56 3.27 -21.65
CA THR A 65 2.37 2.19 -21.05
C THR A 65 1.98 0.81 -21.53
N GLY A 66 2.96 -0.10 -21.61
CA GLY A 66 2.78 -1.52 -21.88
C GLY A 66 2.57 -2.39 -20.63
N VAL A 67 2.49 -1.79 -19.44
CA VAL A 67 2.45 -2.48 -18.15
C VAL A 67 1.17 -2.11 -17.40
N ASP A 68 0.71 -3.01 -16.53
CA ASP A 68 -0.38 -2.76 -15.60
C ASP A 68 0.13 -2.66 -14.15
N VAL A 69 -0.63 -1.98 -13.31
CA VAL A 69 -0.40 -1.91 -11.87
C VAL A 69 -1.66 -2.37 -11.15
N PHE A 70 -1.58 -3.47 -10.45
CA PHE A 70 -2.66 -3.94 -9.59
C PHE A 70 -2.38 -3.43 -8.16
N PHE A 71 -3.19 -2.47 -7.70
CA PHE A 71 -2.99 -1.79 -6.43
C PHE A 71 -4.01 -2.24 -5.38
N LEU A 72 -3.54 -2.80 -4.26
CA LEU A 72 -4.36 -3.12 -3.10
C LEU A 72 -4.17 -2.07 -2.00
N HIS A 73 -5.21 -1.25 -1.80
CA HIS A 73 -5.20 -0.16 -0.84
C HIS A 73 -5.24 -0.65 0.63
N PRO A 74 -4.79 0.15 1.60
CA PRO A 74 -4.97 -0.15 3.03
C PRO A 74 -6.43 -0.06 3.44
N THR A 75 -6.78 -0.57 4.62
CA THR A 75 -8.10 -0.31 5.17
C THR A 75 -8.26 1.15 5.59
N THR A 76 -9.35 1.74 5.18
CA THR A 76 -9.84 3.04 5.62
C THR A 76 -11.10 2.90 6.47
N TYR A 77 -11.60 1.68 6.63
CA TYR A 77 -12.75 1.34 7.45
C TYR A 77 -12.38 1.35 8.92
N THR A 78 -12.75 2.42 9.60
CA THR A 78 -12.47 2.66 11.03
C THR A 78 -13.71 2.63 11.90
N GLY A 79 -14.86 2.37 11.29
CA GLY A 79 -16.17 2.39 11.91
C GLY A 79 -16.71 3.79 12.28
N SER A 80 -17.96 3.84 12.67
CA SER A 80 -18.63 5.01 13.20
C SER A 80 -19.10 4.73 14.63
N LEU A 81 -18.94 5.70 15.53
CA LEU A 81 -19.46 5.59 16.92
C LEU A 81 -20.99 5.54 16.97
N ARG A 82 -21.69 5.85 15.87
CA ARG A 82 -23.15 5.96 15.79
C ARG A 82 -23.81 4.77 15.10
N GLU A 83 -23.05 3.93 14.39
CA GLU A 83 -23.55 2.79 13.62
C GLU A 83 -23.09 1.47 14.22
N GLN A 84 -23.82 0.41 13.88
CA GLN A 84 -23.37 -0.93 14.24
C GLN A 84 -22.24 -1.33 13.30
N ASP A 85 -21.01 -1.25 13.76
CA ASP A 85 -19.89 -1.65 12.97
C ASP A 85 -19.86 -3.16 12.75
N HIS A 86 -19.68 -3.53 11.49
CA HIS A 86 -19.40 -4.90 11.09
C HIS A 86 -17.88 -5.14 11.01
N TRP A 87 -17.49 -6.39 10.97
CA TRP A 87 -16.09 -6.76 10.78
C TRP A 87 -15.53 -6.38 9.40
N ASN A 88 -16.40 -6.23 8.39
CA ASN A 88 -16.03 -5.84 7.03
C ASN A 88 -16.96 -4.75 6.51
N ALA A 89 -16.38 -3.79 5.79
CA ALA A 89 -17.14 -2.75 5.08
C ALA A 89 -17.80 -3.32 3.83
N ALA A 90 -18.98 -2.80 3.49
CA ALA A 90 -19.57 -3.03 2.17
C ALA A 90 -18.79 -2.23 1.10
N VAL A 91 -18.60 -2.80 -0.11
CA VAL A 91 -17.87 -2.13 -1.18
C VAL A 91 -18.58 -0.90 -1.76
N ASN A 92 -19.87 -0.75 -1.47
CA ASN A 92 -20.70 0.41 -1.85
C ASN A 92 -20.91 1.42 -0.71
N GLU A 93 -20.19 1.28 0.42
CA GLU A 93 -20.28 2.24 1.52
C GLU A 93 -19.58 3.56 1.15
N THR A 94 -20.39 4.59 0.91
CA THR A 94 -19.93 5.88 0.39
C THR A 94 -18.86 6.55 1.26
N ALA A 95 -19.04 6.55 2.58
CA ALA A 95 -18.10 7.22 3.50
C ALA A 95 -16.72 6.58 3.46
N THR A 96 -16.64 5.25 3.51
CA THR A 96 -15.40 4.49 3.39
C THR A 96 -14.77 4.65 2.01
N ASN A 97 -15.59 4.63 0.94
CA ASN A 97 -15.12 4.81 -0.43
C ASN A 97 -14.53 6.21 -0.64
N THR A 98 -15.23 7.27 -0.24
CA THR A 98 -14.70 8.65 -0.32
C THR A 98 -13.38 8.78 0.43
N LYS A 99 -13.30 8.22 1.64
CA LYS A 99 -12.06 8.23 2.42
C LYS A 99 -10.94 7.45 1.73
N THR A 100 -11.23 6.31 1.12
CA THR A 100 -10.28 5.52 0.33
C THR A 100 -9.77 6.33 -0.87
N ASP A 101 -10.67 6.90 -1.63
CA ASP A 101 -10.40 7.64 -2.87
C ASP A 101 -9.57 8.90 -2.60
N GLU A 102 -9.96 9.73 -1.62
CA GLU A 102 -9.30 10.99 -1.28
C GLU A 102 -8.00 10.83 -0.46
N SER A 103 -7.69 9.63 -0.01
CA SER A 103 -6.46 9.36 0.72
C SER A 103 -5.57 8.36 0.00
N THR A 104 -5.94 7.08 -0.05
CA THR A 104 -5.05 6.03 -0.49
C THR A 104 -4.93 5.94 -2.01
N ILE A 105 -6.03 6.09 -2.74
CA ILE A 105 -5.97 6.11 -4.20
C ILE A 105 -5.23 7.36 -4.67
N LEU A 106 -5.63 8.53 -4.16
CA LEU A 106 -5.01 9.79 -4.53
C LEU A 106 -3.51 9.87 -4.18
N PHE A 107 -3.11 9.40 -2.98
CA PHE A 107 -1.75 9.62 -2.48
C PHE A 107 -0.82 8.42 -2.66
N GLN A 108 -1.34 7.24 -2.96
CA GLN A 108 -0.54 6.02 -3.05
C GLN A 108 -0.66 5.34 -4.42
N ALA A 109 -1.88 5.07 -4.92
CA ALA A 109 -2.07 4.46 -6.24
C ALA A 109 -1.56 5.38 -7.36
N SER A 110 -1.79 6.69 -7.26
CA SER A 110 -1.32 7.70 -8.23
C SER A 110 0.21 7.75 -8.40
N ILE A 111 0.99 7.21 -7.46
CA ILE A 111 2.45 7.05 -7.61
C ILE A 111 2.77 6.31 -8.91
N PHE A 112 1.96 5.33 -9.25
CA PHE A 112 2.22 4.37 -10.29
C PHE A 112 1.66 4.74 -11.68
N ASN A 113 0.88 5.83 -11.79
CA ASN A 113 0.29 6.26 -13.06
C ASN A 113 1.33 6.71 -14.12
N GLY A 114 2.59 6.88 -13.73
CA GLY A 114 3.70 7.11 -14.65
C GLY A 114 4.37 5.82 -15.15
N ALA A 115 4.00 4.66 -14.62
CA ALA A 115 4.62 3.39 -14.94
C ALA A 115 3.66 2.37 -15.58
N GLY A 116 2.37 2.40 -15.23
CA GLY A 116 1.41 1.42 -15.70
C GLY A 116 -0.03 1.89 -15.58
N ARG A 117 -0.96 1.17 -16.25
CA ARG A 117 -2.40 1.36 -16.07
C ARG A 117 -2.80 0.87 -14.68
N VAL A 118 -3.47 1.71 -13.89
CA VAL A 118 -3.76 1.44 -12.48
C VAL A 118 -5.13 0.76 -12.34
N PHE A 119 -5.13 -0.43 -11.77
CA PHE A 119 -6.31 -1.19 -11.37
C PHE A 119 -6.33 -1.33 -9.85
N ALA A 120 -7.29 -0.74 -9.17
CA ALA A 120 -7.43 -0.83 -7.71
C ALA A 120 -8.86 -1.28 -7.36
N PRO A 121 -9.06 -2.56 -7.01
CA PRO A 121 -10.38 -3.04 -6.65
C PRO A 121 -10.83 -2.47 -5.31
N ARG A 122 -12.15 -2.24 -5.16
CA ARG A 122 -12.79 -2.16 -3.87
C ARG A 122 -13.02 -3.58 -3.37
N TYR A 123 -12.65 -3.85 -2.15
CA TYR A 123 -12.86 -5.14 -1.51
C TYR A 123 -13.53 -4.92 -0.14
N ARG A 124 -14.19 -5.89 0.39
CA ARG A 124 -14.81 -5.82 1.73
C ARG A 124 -13.72 -5.73 2.79
N GLN A 125 -13.10 -4.52 2.87
CA GLN A 125 -11.97 -4.28 3.77
C GLN A 125 -12.33 -4.63 5.21
N ALA A 126 -11.44 -5.37 5.88
CA ALA A 126 -11.60 -5.66 7.28
C ALA A 126 -11.45 -4.38 8.11
N HIS A 127 -12.24 -4.25 9.15
CA HIS A 127 -12.18 -3.12 10.07
C HIS A 127 -10.76 -2.96 10.64
N LEU A 128 -10.32 -1.71 10.83
CA LEU A 128 -8.98 -1.43 11.38
C LEU A 128 -8.72 -2.16 12.71
N ARG A 129 -9.76 -2.40 13.49
CA ARG A 129 -9.68 -3.18 14.75
C ARG A 129 -9.21 -4.60 14.57
N ALA A 130 -9.39 -5.23 13.41
CA ALA A 130 -8.89 -6.58 13.14
C ALA A 130 -7.39 -6.76 13.43
N PHE A 131 -6.61 -5.66 13.40
CA PHE A 131 -5.18 -5.69 13.71
C PHE A 131 -4.84 -5.55 15.20
N PHE A 132 -5.82 -5.27 16.06
CA PHE A 132 -5.60 -4.92 17.46
C PHE A 132 -6.63 -5.55 18.42
N ASP A 133 -7.62 -6.26 17.90
CA ASP A 133 -8.66 -6.86 18.73
C ASP A 133 -8.16 -8.12 19.44
N LYS A 134 -8.75 -8.39 20.59
CA LYS A 134 -8.47 -9.61 21.35
C LYS A 134 -9.16 -10.84 20.75
N ASP A 135 -10.26 -10.64 20.02
CA ASP A 135 -10.91 -11.69 19.24
C ASP A 135 -10.16 -11.92 17.92
N THR A 136 -9.03 -12.59 18.03
CA THR A 136 -8.17 -12.90 16.88
C THR A 136 -8.83 -13.83 15.88
N ILE A 137 -9.78 -14.66 16.32
CA ILE A 137 -10.52 -15.58 15.44
C ILE A 137 -11.43 -14.80 14.50
N SER A 138 -12.22 -13.87 15.04
CA SER A 138 -13.08 -12.98 14.22
C SER A 138 -12.26 -12.06 13.32
N ALA A 139 -11.15 -11.52 13.85
CA ALA A 139 -10.23 -10.69 13.09
C ALA A 139 -9.66 -11.43 11.87
N GLU A 140 -9.20 -12.66 12.04
CA GLU A 140 -8.62 -13.45 10.95
C GLU A 140 -9.69 -13.80 9.91
N LYS A 141 -10.90 -14.21 10.32
CA LYS A 141 -12.03 -14.45 9.40
C LYS A 141 -12.39 -13.22 8.56
N ALA A 142 -12.35 -12.03 9.17
CA ALA A 142 -12.60 -10.78 8.46
C ALA A 142 -11.49 -10.48 7.43
N LEU A 143 -10.23 -10.74 7.77
CA LEU A 143 -9.10 -10.58 6.88
C LEU A 143 -9.11 -11.62 5.75
N ASP A 144 -9.54 -12.85 6.01
CA ASP A 144 -9.69 -13.90 5.00
C ASP A 144 -10.80 -13.59 4.00
N LEU A 145 -11.92 -13.03 4.48
CA LEU A 145 -12.99 -12.55 3.60
C LEU A 145 -12.50 -11.41 2.70
N ALA A 146 -11.75 -10.46 3.23
CA ALA A 146 -11.15 -9.37 2.47
C ALA A 146 -10.11 -9.88 1.45
N TYR A 147 -9.32 -10.91 1.81
CA TYR A 147 -8.39 -11.56 0.90
C TYR A 147 -9.10 -12.30 -0.23
N ALA A 148 -10.21 -12.99 0.06
CA ALA A 148 -10.99 -13.68 -0.97
C ALA A 148 -11.49 -12.71 -2.04
N ASP A 149 -11.93 -11.52 -1.65
CA ASP A 149 -12.33 -10.46 -2.59
C ASP A 149 -11.12 -9.94 -3.41
N ALA A 150 -9.99 -9.67 -2.76
CA ALA A 150 -8.79 -9.21 -3.45
C ALA A 150 -8.31 -10.23 -4.49
N LYS A 151 -8.39 -11.53 -4.17
CA LYS A 151 -8.07 -12.63 -5.07
C LYS A 151 -9.05 -12.70 -6.24
N ALA A 152 -10.35 -12.65 -5.98
CA ALA A 152 -11.38 -12.66 -7.02
C ALA A 152 -11.25 -11.47 -7.98
N ALA A 153 -10.93 -10.27 -7.44
CA ALA A 153 -10.65 -9.09 -8.27
C ALA A 153 -9.43 -9.29 -9.17
N PHE A 154 -8.36 -9.90 -8.66
CA PHE A 154 -7.17 -10.19 -9.45
C PHE A 154 -7.43 -11.24 -10.54
N GLU A 155 -8.17 -12.29 -10.21
CA GLU A 155 -8.61 -13.30 -11.17
C GLU A 155 -9.46 -12.66 -12.29
N TYR A 156 -10.40 -11.79 -11.92
CA TYR A 156 -11.23 -11.05 -12.89
C TYR A 156 -10.37 -10.14 -13.78
N TYR A 157 -9.45 -9.38 -13.19
CA TYR A 157 -8.52 -8.51 -13.91
C TYR A 157 -7.69 -9.31 -14.93
N LEU A 158 -7.12 -10.44 -14.52
CA LEU A 158 -6.33 -11.30 -15.41
C LEU A 158 -7.15 -11.83 -16.59
N ALA A 159 -8.39 -12.24 -16.32
CA ALA A 159 -9.27 -12.85 -17.32
C ALA A 159 -9.81 -11.83 -18.35
N HIS A 160 -10.02 -10.57 -17.95
CA HIS A 160 -10.80 -9.63 -18.77
C HIS A 160 -10.02 -8.39 -19.25
N TRP A 161 -8.94 -7.97 -18.54
CA TRP A 161 -8.30 -6.68 -18.83
C TRP A 161 -6.78 -6.72 -19.00
N ASN A 162 -6.11 -7.69 -18.38
CA ASN A 162 -4.64 -7.77 -18.44
C ASN A 162 -4.12 -8.10 -19.85
N ASN A 163 -4.78 -9.01 -20.57
CA ASN A 163 -4.40 -9.43 -21.92
C ASN A 163 -2.91 -9.85 -22.03
N GLY A 164 -2.38 -10.53 -20.99
CA GLY A 164 -1.00 -11.01 -20.98
C GLY A 164 0.07 -9.91 -20.79
N ARG A 165 -0.32 -8.69 -20.41
CA ARG A 165 0.63 -7.58 -20.14
C ARG A 165 1.45 -7.87 -18.88
N PRO A 166 2.72 -7.47 -18.85
CA PRO A 166 3.47 -7.43 -17.59
C PRO A 166 2.77 -6.56 -16.55
N PHE A 167 2.95 -6.88 -15.27
CA PHE A 167 2.29 -6.14 -14.21
C PHE A 167 3.19 -5.88 -13.00
N ILE A 168 2.87 -4.81 -12.28
CA ILE A 168 3.36 -4.49 -10.94
C ILE A 168 2.24 -4.80 -9.95
N ILE A 169 2.54 -5.48 -8.84
CA ILE A 169 1.66 -5.53 -7.68
C ILE A 169 2.13 -4.46 -6.70
N ALA A 170 1.28 -3.50 -6.38
CA ALA A 170 1.58 -2.46 -5.42
C ALA A 170 0.53 -2.43 -4.31
N SER A 171 0.94 -2.19 -3.06
CA SER A 171 0.03 -2.31 -1.95
C SER A 171 0.53 -1.63 -0.69
N HIS A 172 -0.42 -1.33 0.23
CA HIS A 172 -0.08 -0.77 1.52
C HIS A 172 -0.90 -1.42 2.64
N SER A 173 -0.26 -1.67 3.81
CA SER A 173 -0.93 -2.09 5.05
C SER A 173 -1.77 -3.37 4.87
N GLN A 174 -3.09 -3.33 5.08
CA GLN A 174 -3.99 -4.47 4.86
C GLN A 174 -3.87 -4.99 3.42
N GLY A 175 -3.80 -4.09 2.43
CA GLY A 175 -3.56 -4.47 1.04
C GLY A 175 -2.24 -5.22 0.86
N ALA A 176 -1.17 -4.84 1.58
CA ALA A 176 0.12 -5.54 1.51
C ALA A 176 0.04 -6.95 2.12
N ARG A 177 -0.73 -7.14 3.23
CA ARG A 177 -1.02 -8.47 3.73
C ARG A 177 -1.70 -9.33 2.66
N HIS A 178 -2.71 -8.79 1.98
CA HIS A 178 -3.41 -9.54 0.94
C HIS A 178 -2.50 -9.82 -0.27
N SER A 179 -1.67 -8.85 -0.66
CA SER A 179 -0.72 -9.02 -1.77
C SER A 179 0.34 -10.12 -1.49
N LEU A 180 0.75 -10.31 -0.23
CA LEU A 180 1.64 -11.41 0.14
C LEU A 180 1.02 -12.77 -0.21
N TYR A 181 -0.21 -13.00 0.22
CA TYR A 181 -0.91 -14.25 -0.08
C TYR A 181 -1.23 -14.37 -1.56
N LEU A 182 -1.59 -13.26 -2.23
CA LEU A 182 -1.87 -13.24 -3.67
C LEU A 182 -0.63 -13.66 -4.49
N LEU A 183 0.53 -13.11 -4.17
CA LEU A 183 1.81 -13.48 -4.81
C LEU A 183 2.11 -14.96 -4.59
N ARG A 184 2.01 -15.45 -3.35
CA ARG A 184 2.27 -16.87 -3.03
C ARG A 184 1.28 -17.79 -3.73
N ASP A 185 -0.01 -17.45 -3.71
CA ASP A 185 -1.07 -18.35 -4.17
C ASP A 185 -1.26 -18.31 -5.69
N MET A 186 -0.87 -17.22 -6.39
CA MET A 186 -1.17 -17.05 -7.80
C MET A 186 0.04 -16.78 -8.69
N VAL A 187 1.15 -16.30 -8.15
CA VAL A 187 2.30 -15.82 -8.94
C VAL A 187 3.53 -16.70 -8.71
N GLU A 188 3.99 -16.84 -7.48
CA GLU A 188 5.22 -17.54 -7.12
C GLU A 188 5.26 -18.96 -7.68
N GLY A 189 6.31 -19.31 -8.43
CA GLY A 189 6.50 -20.64 -9.03
C GLY A 189 5.49 -20.99 -10.13
N LYS A 190 4.71 -20.03 -10.63
CA LYS A 190 3.70 -20.24 -11.67
C LYS A 190 4.03 -19.50 -12.96
N PRO A 191 3.43 -19.86 -14.11
CA PRO A 191 3.68 -19.15 -15.38
C PRO A 191 3.48 -17.62 -15.30
N LEU A 192 2.57 -17.16 -14.43
CA LEU A 192 2.26 -15.75 -14.22
C LEU A 192 3.45 -14.97 -13.62
N GLU A 193 4.39 -15.62 -12.92
CA GLU A 193 5.61 -14.99 -12.39
C GLU A 193 6.44 -14.31 -13.48
N ARG A 194 6.43 -14.85 -14.72
CA ARG A 194 7.15 -14.27 -15.87
C ARG A 194 6.60 -12.90 -16.31
N GLN A 195 5.40 -12.52 -15.88
CA GLN A 195 4.78 -11.23 -16.14
C GLN A 195 4.98 -10.24 -14.98
N LEU A 196 5.51 -10.69 -13.86
CA LEU A 196 5.75 -9.82 -12.70
C LEU A 196 6.94 -8.90 -12.96
N VAL A 197 6.69 -7.59 -13.09
CA VAL A 197 7.77 -6.61 -13.13
C VAL A 197 8.41 -6.46 -11.75
N ALA A 198 7.62 -6.17 -10.73
CA ALA A 198 8.01 -6.14 -9.32
C ALA A 198 6.78 -6.10 -8.40
N ALA A 199 6.97 -6.40 -7.11
CA ALA A 199 5.95 -6.18 -6.11
C ALA A 199 6.42 -5.15 -5.06
N TYR A 200 5.54 -4.19 -4.69
CA TYR A 200 5.74 -3.22 -3.62
C TYR A 200 4.78 -3.53 -2.47
N LEU A 201 5.27 -4.21 -1.44
CA LEU A 201 4.51 -4.76 -0.31
C LEU A 201 4.72 -3.88 0.93
N VAL A 202 4.18 -2.67 0.91
CA VAL A 202 4.56 -1.61 1.85
C VAL A 202 3.68 -1.61 3.10
N GLY A 203 4.28 -1.36 4.26
CA GLY A 203 3.55 -1.22 5.52
C GLY A 203 3.16 -2.55 6.20
N TRP A 204 3.65 -3.68 5.72
CA TRP A 204 3.44 -5.00 6.32
C TRP A 204 4.76 -5.74 6.52
N PRO A 205 4.95 -6.51 7.61
CA PRO A 205 6.17 -7.29 7.79
C PRO A 205 6.20 -8.49 6.83
N VAL A 206 7.27 -8.61 6.07
CA VAL A 206 7.51 -9.76 5.21
C VAL A 206 8.69 -10.55 5.77
N ARG A 207 8.44 -11.75 6.26
CA ARG A 207 9.49 -12.64 6.76
C ARG A 207 10.36 -13.14 5.61
N LYS A 208 11.64 -13.35 5.87
CA LYS A 208 12.61 -13.84 4.88
C LYS A 208 12.24 -15.20 4.29
N ASP A 209 11.51 -16.01 5.07
CA ASP A 209 11.08 -17.38 4.74
C ASP A 209 9.64 -17.45 4.23
N PHE A 210 8.97 -16.30 3.97
CA PHE A 210 7.58 -16.28 3.54
C PHE A 210 7.40 -16.84 2.12
N PHE A 211 8.24 -16.38 1.19
CA PHE A 211 8.29 -16.91 -0.18
C PHE A 211 9.35 -18.00 -0.32
N LYS A 212 9.08 -18.98 -1.20
CA LYS A 212 10.00 -20.09 -1.47
C LYS A 212 11.02 -19.73 -2.55
N THR A 213 10.60 -19.02 -3.57
CA THR A 213 11.40 -18.69 -4.76
C THR A 213 11.50 -17.18 -5.00
N LEU A 214 10.41 -16.45 -4.78
CA LEU A 214 10.39 -15.00 -4.99
C LEU A 214 11.32 -14.28 -4.00
N GLN A 215 12.29 -13.53 -4.53
CA GLN A 215 13.34 -12.88 -3.72
C GLN A 215 13.06 -11.40 -3.48
N PRO A 216 13.57 -10.80 -2.38
CA PRO A 216 13.57 -9.36 -2.23
C PRO A 216 14.50 -8.71 -3.26
N CYS A 217 14.06 -7.59 -3.85
CA CYS A 217 14.88 -6.81 -4.77
C CYS A 217 16.11 -6.22 -4.06
N ARG A 218 17.28 -6.25 -4.71
CA ARG A 218 18.56 -5.81 -4.16
C ARG A 218 19.18 -4.62 -4.91
N SER A 219 18.61 -4.28 -6.06
CA SER A 219 19.00 -3.11 -6.87
C SER A 219 17.77 -2.38 -7.43
N PRO A 220 17.93 -1.14 -7.92
CA PRO A 220 16.83 -0.38 -8.49
C PRO A 220 16.29 -0.95 -9.81
N GLU A 221 17.08 -1.70 -10.58
CA GLU A 221 16.71 -2.26 -11.88
C GLU A 221 16.23 -3.72 -11.81
N GLU A 222 16.38 -4.39 -10.68
CA GLU A 222 16.03 -5.80 -10.54
C GLU A 222 14.51 -6.00 -10.68
N THR A 223 14.10 -7.02 -11.43
CA THR A 223 12.71 -7.39 -11.68
C THR A 223 12.41 -8.81 -11.20
N ASP A 224 11.16 -9.27 -11.23
CA ASP A 224 10.72 -10.55 -10.71
C ASP A 224 11.03 -10.71 -9.21
N CYS A 225 10.87 -9.62 -8.45
CA CYS A 225 11.26 -9.52 -7.05
C CYS A 225 10.29 -8.62 -6.27
N TYR A 226 10.45 -8.54 -4.96
CA TYR A 226 9.61 -7.67 -4.13
C TYR A 226 10.41 -6.65 -3.31
N CYS A 227 9.79 -5.49 -3.06
CA CYS A 227 10.26 -4.46 -2.15
C CYS A 227 9.29 -4.35 -0.96
N THR A 228 9.80 -4.14 0.24
CA THR A 228 8.98 -3.99 1.44
C THR A 228 9.65 -3.10 2.47
N TRP A 229 8.87 -2.25 3.15
CA TRP A 229 9.35 -1.45 4.28
C TRP A 229 8.20 -1.01 5.18
N ARG A 230 8.54 -0.64 6.42
CA ARG A 230 7.69 -0.02 7.43
C ARG A 230 8.50 1.08 8.10
N THR A 231 8.01 2.32 8.09
CA THR A 231 8.81 3.49 8.50
C THR A 231 8.51 3.93 9.94
N TRP A 232 9.58 4.17 10.69
CA TRP A 232 9.52 4.66 12.06
C TRP A 232 10.42 5.89 12.25
N GLU A 233 10.02 6.79 13.17
CA GLU A 233 10.91 7.86 13.61
C GLU A 233 12.16 7.25 14.26
N ARG A 234 13.35 7.71 13.85
CA ARG A 234 14.64 7.08 14.17
C ARG A 234 14.87 6.87 15.65
N LYS A 235 14.71 7.93 16.49
CA LYS A 235 14.96 7.84 17.94
C LYS A 235 14.00 6.88 18.65
N PHE A 236 12.74 6.87 18.19
CA PHE A 236 11.71 6.01 18.76
C PHE A 236 11.89 4.56 18.29
N GLY A 237 12.14 4.35 17.00
CA GLY A 237 12.32 3.03 16.40
C GLY A 237 13.50 2.27 17.00
N ARG A 238 14.63 2.96 17.27
CA ARG A 238 15.80 2.32 17.92
C ARG A 238 15.53 1.76 19.32
N ARG A 239 14.46 2.20 19.97
CA ARG A 239 14.06 1.74 21.33
C ARG A 239 13.01 0.64 21.29
N LYS A 240 12.48 0.29 20.12
CA LYS A 240 11.49 -0.77 19.97
C LYS A 240 12.13 -2.12 19.68
N ALA A 241 11.48 -3.18 20.15
CA ALA A 241 11.70 -4.53 19.63
C ALA A 241 10.85 -4.71 18.37
N PHE A 242 11.44 -5.26 17.34
CA PHE A 242 10.78 -5.63 16.10
C PHE A 242 10.86 -7.13 15.87
N GLU A 243 10.00 -7.63 14.98
CA GLU A 243 10.04 -9.03 14.59
C GLU A 243 11.39 -9.35 13.95
N LYS A 244 11.94 -10.53 14.27
CA LYS A 244 13.16 -11.05 13.68
C LYS A 244 12.90 -11.56 12.26
N ASP A 245 13.96 -11.61 11.47
CA ASP A 245 13.94 -12.21 10.13
C ASP A 245 12.91 -11.59 9.17
N VAL A 246 12.69 -10.28 9.29
CA VAL A 246 11.86 -9.48 8.40
C VAL A 246 12.74 -8.74 7.39
N VAL A 247 12.33 -8.75 6.14
CA VAL A 247 12.97 -7.98 5.08
C VAL A 247 12.60 -6.50 5.19
N CYS A 248 13.56 -5.62 4.91
CA CYS A 248 13.29 -4.19 4.77
C CYS A 248 14.09 -3.63 3.58
N THR A 249 13.42 -3.02 2.64
CA THR A 249 14.01 -2.28 1.52
C THR A 249 14.20 -0.82 1.92
N ASN A 250 15.36 -0.22 1.62
CA ASN A 250 15.54 1.22 1.67
C ASN A 250 15.06 1.83 0.34
N PRO A 251 13.92 2.55 0.30
CA PRO A 251 13.35 3.07 -0.96
C PRO A 251 14.10 4.26 -1.55
N LEU A 252 15.15 4.75 -0.88
CA LEU A 252 16.05 5.76 -1.41
C LEU A 252 17.26 5.16 -2.14
N LEU A 253 17.61 3.90 -1.84
CA LEU A 253 18.80 3.20 -2.39
C LEU A 253 18.43 1.88 -3.07
N TRP A 254 17.22 1.38 -2.85
CA TRP A 254 16.71 0.09 -3.38
C TRP A 254 17.53 -1.12 -2.97
N THR A 255 18.14 -1.07 -1.78
CA THR A 255 18.88 -2.16 -1.15
C THR A 255 18.20 -2.66 0.11
N ILE A 256 18.50 -3.90 0.51
CA ILE A 256 18.03 -4.52 1.76
C ILE A 256 19.15 -4.64 2.81
N GLU A 257 20.32 -4.02 2.57
CA GLU A 257 21.47 -4.12 3.45
C GLU A 257 21.19 -3.48 4.82
N GLU A 258 21.37 -4.27 5.88
CA GLU A 258 21.22 -3.81 7.26
C GLU A 258 22.19 -2.68 7.57
N GLY A 259 21.71 -1.63 8.24
CA GLY A 259 22.49 -0.44 8.57
C GLY A 259 22.72 0.51 7.39
N LYS A 260 22.27 0.19 6.18
CA LYS A 260 22.46 1.05 5.02
C LYS A 260 21.67 2.34 5.17
N TYR A 261 22.37 3.44 5.27
CA TYR A 261 21.83 4.79 5.44
C TYR A 261 21.82 5.56 4.12
N ALA A 262 20.70 6.22 3.83
CA ALA A 262 20.56 7.16 2.74
C ALA A 262 20.30 8.57 3.30
N PRO A 263 21.08 9.60 2.91
CA PRO A 263 20.85 10.97 3.34
C PRO A 263 19.57 11.54 2.71
N LYS A 264 19.07 12.66 3.27
CA LYS A 264 17.90 13.35 2.72
C LYS A 264 18.03 13.74 1.25
N SER A 265 19.24 14.08 0.81
CA SER A 265 19.55 14.41 -0.59
C SER A 265 19.25 13.28 -1.58
N ALA A 266 19.14 12.03 -1.11
CA ALA A 266 18.67 10.91 -1.92
C ALA A 266 17.14 10.83 -2.06
N ASN A 267 16.39 11.61 -1.25
CA ASN A 267 14.93 11.63 -1.29
C ASN A 267 14.47 12.64 -2.34
N LEU A 268 13.98 12.14 -3.45
CA LEU A 268 13.49 12.93 -4.59
C LEU A 268 12.21 13.72 -4.28
N GLY A 269 11.49 13.33 -3.23
CA GLY A 269 10.35 14.08 -2.72
C GLY A 269 9.21 13.21 -2.23
N GLY A 270 8.64 13.65 -1.12
CA GLY A 270 7.37 13.13 -0.60
C GLY A 270 6.21 14.02 -0.99
N VAL A 271 5.01 13.45 -0.91
CA VAL A 271 3.74 14.15 -1.15
C VAL A 271 2.85 14.03 0.08
N VAL A 272 2.42 15.18 0.58
CA VAL A 272 1.53 15.29 1.75
C VAL A 272 0.34 16.19 1.42
N ARG A 273 -0.65 16.25 2.30
CA ARG A 273 -1.81 17.16 2.11
C ARG A 273 -1.41 18.62 2.12
N PRO A 274 -2.02 19.46 1.25
CA PRO A 274 -2.87 19.08 0.13
C PRO A 274 -2.04 18.45 -1.00
N PHE A 275 -2.66 17.64 -1.86
CA PHE A 275 -2.01 16.96 -3.01
C PHE A 275 -1.71 17.96 -4.13
N CYS A 276 -0.76 18.86 -3.92
CA CYS A 276 -0.44 19.96 -4.82
C CYS A 276 1.04 20.36 -4.85
N ALA A 277 1.90 19.61 -4.15
CA ALA A 277 3.33 19.89 -4.11
C ALA A 277 4.15 18.62 -3.78
N ILE A 278 5.36 18.59 -4.31
CA ILE A 278 6.39 17.60 -3.99
C ILE A 278 7.39 18.29 -3.05
N TYR A 279 7.74 17.63 -1.96
CA TYR A 279 8.70 18.12 -0.96
C TYR A 279 10.00 17.31 -1.05
N PRO A 280 11.04 17.79 -1.78
CA PRO A 280 12.34 17.12 -1.83
C PRO A 280 12.97 17.02 -0.45
N GLU A 281 13.85 16.03 -0.27
CA GLU A 281 14.62 15.85 0.96
C GLU A 281 13.78 15.78 2.24
N ILE A 282 12.52 15.30 2.11
CA ILE A 282 11.54 15.31 3.21
C ILE A 282 11.99 14.46 4.41
N VAL A 283 12.61 13.29 4.14
CA VAL A 283 13.21 12.39 5.15
C VAL A 283 14.47 11.73 4.59
N ASP A 284 15.35 11.27 5.49
CA ASP A 284 16.38 10.27 5.22
C ASP A 284 15.83 8.85 5.45
N ALA A 285 16.64 7.81 5.22
CA ALA A 285 16.24 6.43 5.46
C ALA A 285 17.43 5.55 5.88
N GLU A 286 17.19 4.64 6.84
CA GLU A 286 18.17 3.63 7.28
C GLU A 286 17.48 2.30 7.53
N VAL A 287 17.98 1.21 6.96
CA VAL A 287 17.51 -0.15 7.26
C VAL A 287 17.98 -0.55 8.67
N TYR A 288 17.05 -0.95 9.51
CA TYR A 288 17.34 -1.32 10.89
C TYR A 288 16.39 -2.41 11.40
N LYS A 289 16.92 -3.61 11.63
CA LYS A 289 16.16 -4.75 12.21
C LYS A 289 14.79 -4.97 11.57
N GLY A 290 14.76 -5.03 10.24
CA GLY A 290 13.52 -5.30 9.47
C GLY A 290 12.53 -4.14 9.40
N VAL A 291 12.96 -2.91 9.73
CA VAL A 291 12.18 -1.67 9.57
C VAL A 291 13.03 -0.57 8.97
N LEU A 292 12.38 0.49 8.50
CA LEU A 292 13.03 1.67 7.99
C LEU A 292 12.99 2.79 9.05
N LEU A 293 14.15 3.27 9.46
CA LEU A 293 14.25 4.41 10.36
C LEU A 293 14.44 5.68 9.55
N ALA A 294 13.60 6.69 9.83
CA ALA A 294 13.64 7.98 9.16
C ALA A 294 13.74 9.13 10.16
N SER A 295 14.30 10.24 9.71
CA SER A 295 14.26 11.50 10.45
C SER A 295 12.83 12.05 10.48
N ARG A 296 12.59 13.06 11.32
CA ARG A 296 11.33 13.78 11.31
C ARG A 296 11.12 14.44 9.94
N PRO A 297 9.95 14.22 9.30
CA PRO A 297 9.65 14.81 8.00
C PRO A 297 9.69 16.34 8.03
N ARG A 298 10.19 16.95 6.96
CA ARG A 298 10.25 18.40 6.77
C ARG A 298 9.31 18.84 5.65
N PHE A 299 8.21 19.47 6.01
CA PHE A 299 7.23 20.09 5.10
C PHE A 299 6.48 21.20 5.84
N PRO A 300 5.79 22.12 5.17
CA PRO A 300 5.00 23.17 5.82
C PRO A 300 3.99 22.57 6.80
N GLY A 301 4.01 23.00 8.06
CA GLY A 301 3.15 22.46 9.12
C GLY A 301 3.70 21.19 9.81
N SER A 302 4.88 20.67 9.43
CA SER A 302 5.46 19.47 10.03
C SER A 302 5.78 19.60 11.54
N ILE A 303 5.81 20.81 12.09
CA ILE A 303 5.95 21.02 13.54
C ILE A 303 4.81 20.37 14.35
N PHE A 304 3.62 20.24 13.75
CA PHE A 304 2.46 19.57 14.34
C PHE A 304 2.46 18.05 14.12
N PHE A 305 3.37 17.55 13.28
CA PHE A 305 3.49 16.11 12.98
C PHE A 305 4.25 15.42 14.13
N ARG A 306 3.51 14.86 15.09
CA ARG A 306 4.06 14.27 16.31
C ARG A 306 4.10 12.75 16.33
N THR A 307 3.52 12.10 15.32
CA THR A 307 3.54 10.63 15.27
C THR A 307 4.96 10.08 15.20
N LYS A 308 5.15 8.92 15.80
CA LYS A 308 6.43 8.20 15.84
C LYS A 308 6.43 6.99 14.91
N ASN A 309 5.26 6.49 14.62
CA ASN A 309 5.04 5.49 13.59
C ASN A 309 4.59 6.21 12.31
N TYR A 310 5.41 6.11 11.25
CA TYR A 310 5.14 6.78 9.98
C TYR A 310 4.36 5.90 9.00
N HIS A 311 3.71 4.85 9.50
CA HIS A 311 2.97 3.88 8.72
C HIS A 311 2.05 4.49 7.64
N VAL A 312 1.27 5.52 7.99
CA VAL A 312 0.40 6.21 7.01
C VAL A 312 1.21 6.88 5.89
N GLY A 313 2.45 7.25 6.17
CA GLY A 313 3.37 7.91 5.25
C GLY A 313 4.36 6.96 4.56
N ASP A 314 4.26 5.65 4.75
CA ASP A 314 5.23 4.69 4.22
C ASP A 314 5.48 4.84 2.71
N LEU A 315 4.46 5.10 1.91
CA LEU A 315 4.58 5.43 0.49
C LEU A 315 4.78 6.93 0.25
N ASN A 316 4.03 7.76 0.94
CA ASN A 316 3.97 9.20 0.72
C ASN A 316 5.30 9.93 0.95
N LEU A 317 6.09 9.50 1.94
CA LEU A 317 7.40 10.08 2.26
C LEU A 317 8.45 9.80 1.19
N TYR A 318 8.21 8.80 0.34
CA TYR A 318 9.10 8.35 -0.73
C TYR A 318 8.43 8.39 -2.10
N TYR A 319 7.40 9.21 -2.26
CA TYR A 319 6.52 9.27 -3.43
C TYR A 319 7.30 9.27 -4.75
N MET A 320 8.24 10.21 -4.90
CA MET A 320 9.00 10.35 -6.14
C MET A 320 10.02 9.22 -6.34
N ASN A 321 10.66 8.73 -5.26
CA ASN A 321 11.58 7.61 -5.37
C ASN A 321 10.86 6.34 -5.82
N VAL A 322 9.65 6.09 -5.33
CA VAL A 322 8.83 4.93 -5.75
C VAL A 322 8.36 5.10 -7.20
N ARG A 323 7.88 6.30 -7.57
CA ARG A 323 7.44 6.61 -8.94
C ARG A 323 8.55 6.39 -9.97
N GLU A 324 9.73 6.94 -9.71
CA GLU A 324 10.92 6.81 -10.58
C GLU A 324 11.39 5.35 -10.67
N ASN A 325 11.40 4.64 -9.54
CA ASN A 325 11.83 3.25 -9.52
C ASN A 325 10.86 2.32 -10.24
N ALA A 326 9.55 2.54 -10.14
CA ALA A 326 8.56 1.77 -10.91
C ALA A 326 8.84 1.89 -12.41
N GLY A 327 9.09 3.10 -12.91
CA GLY A 327 9.49 3.34 -14.32
C GLY A 327 10.84 2.70 -14.68
N THR A 328 11.82 2.72 -13.77
CA THR A 328 13.13 2.08 -13.97
C THR A 328 12.97 0.57 -14.13
N ARG A 329 12.20 -0.08 -13.27
CA ARG A 329 11.94 -1.53 -13.34
C ARG A 329 11.15 -1.93 -14.59
N VAL A 330 10.17 -1.12 -15.00
CA VAL A 330 9.46 -1.33 -16.28
C VAL A 330 10.44 -1.32 -17.46
N LYS A 331 11.33 -0.33 -17.52
CA LYS A 331 12.35 -0.25 -18.57
C LYS A 331 13.32 -1.45 -18.51
N ALA A 332 13.71 -1.89 -17.33
CA ALA A 332 14.59 -3.05 -17.16
C ALA A 332 13.91 -4.35 -17.56
N PHE A 333 12.61 -4.50 -17.26
CA PHE A 333 11.83 -5.67 -17.63
C PHE A 333 11.78 -5.90 -19.15
N PHE A 334 11.58 -4.83 -19.93
CA PHE A 334 11.55 -4.93 -21.39
C PHE A 334 12.93 -5.02 -22.06
N LYS A 335 14.03 -4.93 -21.29
CA LYS A 335 15.38 -5.13 -21.81
C LYS A 335 15.91 -6.56 -21.63
N LYS A 336 15.16 -7.41 -20.89
CA LYS A 336 15.44 -8.84 -20.75
C LYS A 336 15.11 -9.57 -22.05
#